data_75d7c3e1576fe8b8d987ed4d08c4c2fc
#
_entry.id   75d7c3e1576fe8b8d987ed4d08c4c2fc
#
_cell.length_a   1.000
_cell.length_b   1.000
_cell.length_c   1.000
_cell.angle_alpha   90.00
_cell.angle_beta   90.00
_cell.angle_gamma   90.00
#
_symmetry.space_group_name_H-M   'P 1'
#
loop_
_entity.id
_entity.type
_entity.pdbx_description
1 polymer ?
#
loop_
_entity_poly.entity_id
_entity_poly.type
_entity_poly.pdbx_seq_one_letter_code
_entity_poly.pdbx_strand_id
1 'polypeptide(L)'
;MWDRYDDYFGPGKASPMVRVGARAMRPLLRAWDVATSSSVDRFIANSAHVAGQIEARYHRHARVIHPPVELERFTSVPLEGGGQGGYFLCLGALAPYKRIDLAIEAFRRSGHTLWIAGSGQSSDWLRDLPPNVKALGQVSDADLPALYRNARALVFPGVEDFGITPLEAQACGRPVIALSAGGALETVTPQTGLFFHDQTVDALARALAEFDAFESSFEADVARAQAQRFSRRAFQTALVEELTRAVG
;
A
#
# COMPACT_ATOMS: atom_id res chain seq x y z
N MET A 1 14.33 -3.40 3.70
CA MET A 1 15.17 -4.55 3.34
C MET A 1 15.39 -5.48 4.54
N TRP A 2 15.85 -4.99 5.69
CA TRP A 2 16.21 -5.84 6.84
C TRP A 2 15.06 -6.66 7.43
N ASP A 3 13.85 -6.12 7.48
CA ASP A 3 12.68 -6.81 8.03
C ASP A 3 11.99 -7.73 7.03
N ARG A 4 12.28 -7.55 5.75
CA ARG A 4 11.71 -8.32 4.65
C ARG A 4 12.77 -9.23 3.99
N TYR A 5 13.77 -9.62 4.75
CA TYR A 5 14.87 -10.45 4.24
C TYR A 5 14.37 -11.74 3.59
N ASP A 6 13.42 -12.41 4.24
CA ASP A 6 12.90 -13.69 3.77
C ASP A 6 12.00 -13.55 2.52
N ASP A 7 11.43 -12.38 2.27
CA ASP A 7 10.66 -12.10 1.05
C ASP A 7 11.55 -12.14 -0.21
N TYR A 8 12.85 -11.82 -0.07
CA TYR A 8 13.80 -11.75 -1.19
C TYR A 8 14.83 -12.89 -1.19
N PHE A 9 15.26 -13.34 0.00
CA PHE A 9 16.31 -14.33 0.16
C PHE A 9 15.84 -15.62 0.86
N GLY A 10 14.55 -15.79 1.07
CA GLY A 10 13.96 -17.00 1.64
C GLY A 10 14.07 -18.23 0.72
N PRO A 11 13.65 -19.41 1.19
CA PRO A 11 13.61 -20.63 0.38
C PRO A 11 12.84 -20.44 -0.92
N GLY A 12 13.44 -20.85 -2.06
CA GLY A 12 12.82 -20.69 -3.39
C GLY A 12 12.87 -19.30 -4.00
N LYS A 13 13.36 -18.27 -3.27
CA LYS A 13 13.43 -16.88 -3.76
C LYS A 13 14.79 -16.49 -4.34
N ALA A 14 15.87 -17.14 -3.88
CA ALA A 14 17.22 -16.92 -4.36
C ALA A 14 18.01 -18.23 -4.42
N SER A 15 19.08 -18.28 -5.24
CA SER A 15 19.95 -19.44 -5.31
C SER A 15 20.62 -19.71 -3.95
N PRO A 16 21.02 -20.97 -3.64
CA PRO A 16 21.66 -21.29 -2.38
C PRO A 16 22.91 -20.44 -2.09
N MET A 17 23.72 -20.17 -3.11
CA MET A 17 24.95 -19.35 -2.98
C MET A 17 24.60 -17.90 -2.61
N VAL A 18 23.62 -17.29 -3.28
CA VAL A 18 23.15 -15.92 -2.98
C VAL A 18 22.58 -15.85 -1.57
N ARG A 19 21.84 -16.86 -1.12
CA ARG A 19 21.27 -16.92 0.23
C ARG A 19 22.36 -16.99 1.30
N VAL A 20 23.37 -17.83 1.11
CA VAL A 20 24.51 -17.93 2.03
C VAL A 20 25.29 -16.61 2.09
N GLY A 21 25.61 -16.03 0.93
CA GLY A 21 26.29 -14.72 0.85
C GLY A 21 25.51 -13.60 1.53
N ALA A 22 24.21 -13.48 1.21
CA ALA A 22 23.35 -12.48 1.84
C ALA A 22 23.22 -12.65 3.35
N ARG A 23 23.14 -13.91 3.84
CA ARG A 23 23.11 -14.21 5.28
C ARG A 23 24.41 -13.82 5.98
N ALA A 24 25.55 -14.11 5.37
CA ALA A 24 26.87 -13.76 5.92
C ALA A 24 27.10 -12.24 5.95
N MET A 25 26.67 -11.52 4.91
CA MET A 25 26.85 -10.06 4.80
C MET A 25 25.85 -9.26 5.64
N ARG A 26 24.70 -9.83 5.98
CA ARG A 26 23.60 -9.13 6.69
C ARG A 26 24.06 -8.43 7.98
N PRO A 27 24.81 -9.04 8.91
CA PRO A 27 25.24 -8.38 10.14
C PRO A 27 26.20 -7.21 9.88
N LEU A 28 27.12 -7.35 8.92
CA LEU A 28 28.05 -6.28 8.55
C LEU A 28 27.33 -5.08 7.94
N LEU A 29 26.41 -5.33 7.03
CA LEU A 29 25.59 -4.28 6.40
C LEU A 29 24.70 -3.58 7.43
N ARG A 30 24.14 -4.30 8.39
CA ARG A 30 23.37 -3.71 9.49
C ARG A 30 24.24 -2.83 10.39
N ALA A 31 25.41 -3.31 10.78
CA ALA A 31 26.33 -2.54 11.61
C ALA A 31 26.78 -1.26 10.90
N TRP A 32 27.08 -1.34 9.62
CA TRP A 32 27.42 -0.19 8.79
C TRP A 32 26.26 0.80 8.67
N ASP A 33 25.06 0.33 8.39
CA ASP A 33 23.85 1.14 8.27
C ASP A 33 23.55 1.92 9.58
N VAL A 34 23.63 1.23 10.73
CA VAL A 34 23.48 1.87 12.04
C VAL A 34 24.61 2.87 12.33
N ALA A 35 25.85 2.52 12.02
CA ALA A 35 26.98 3.41 12.26
C ALA A 35 26.89 4.70 11.42
N THR A 36 26.48 4.59 10.15
CA THR A 36 26.33 5.74 9.25
C THR A 36 25.13 6.63 9.61
N SER A 37 24.13 6.09 10.32
CA SER A 37 22.98 6.89 10.78
C SER A 37 23.37 8.05 11.71
N SER A 38 24.51 7.96 12.39
CA SER A 38 25.04 9.03 13.25
C SER A 38 25.46 10.30 12.50
N SER A 39 25.77 10.17 11.19
CA SER A 39 26.13 11.31 10.32
C SER A 39 24.90 12.07 9.77
N VAL A 40 23.69 11.58 10.04
CA VAL A 40 22.44 12.22 9.62
C VAL A 40 21.99 13.21 10.69
N ASP A 41 21.85 14.49 10.34
CA ASP A 41 21.42 15.53 11.28
C ASP A 41 19.96 15.33 11.70
N ARG A 42 19.07 15.11 10.74
CA ARG A 42 17.62 14.95 10.97
C ARG A 42 17.05 13.83 10.11
N PHE A 43 16.15 13.04 10.68
CA PHE A 43 15.36 12.06 9.97
C PHE A 43 13.96 12.58 9.67
N ILE A 44 13.54 12.40 8.42
CA ILE A 44 12.15 12.59 8.00
C ILE A 44 11.62 11.23 7.57
N ALA A 45 10.50 10.82 8.15
CA ALA A 45 9.82 9.58 7.81
C ALA A 45 8.57 9.87 6.98
N ASN A 46 8.27 9.03 6.01
CA ASN A 46 7.07 9.14 5.17
C ASN A 46 5.79 8.70 5.90
N SER A 47 5.91 8.08 7.07
CA SER A 47 4.80 7.58 7.87
C SER A 47 5.22 7.42 9.35
N ALA A 48 4.26 7.34 10.24
CA ALA A 48 4.50 6.98 11.65
C ALA A 48 5.05 5.54 11.76
N HIS A 49 4.61 4.65 10.87
CA HIS A 49 5.16 3.30 10.77
C HIS A 49 6.68 3.32 10.52
N VAL A 50 7.16 4.11 9.56
CA VAL A 50 8.59 4.25 9.26
C VAL A 50 9.32 5.02 10.36
N ALA A 51 8.70 6.04 10.96
CA ALA A 51 9.28 6.74 12.11
C ALA A 51 9.56 5.78 13.28
N GLY A 52 8.61 4.88 13.59
CA GLY A 52 8.82 3.83 14.59
C GLY A 52 9.94 2.86 14.22
N GLN A 53 10.11 2.53 12.94
CA GLN A 53 11.24 1.71 12.48
C GLN A 53 12.58 2.45 12.63
N ILE A 54 12.64 3.75 12.36
CA ILE A 54 13.85 4.57 12.55
C ILE A 54 14.22 4.60 14.05
N GLU A 55 13.26 4.84 14.92
CA GLU A 55 13.49 4.86 16.36
C GLU A 55 13.97 3.49 16.88
N ALA A 56 13.31 2.41 16.47
CA ALA A 56 13.67 1.06 16.89
C ALA A 56 15.07 0.62 16.44
N ARG A 57 15.57 1.12 15.29
CA ARG A 57 16.84 0.67 14.70
C ARG A 57 18.00 1.60 14.97
N TYR A 58 17.74 2.91 14.90
CA TYR A 58 18.80 3.93 15.01
C TYR A 58 18.75 4.67 16.34
N HIS A 59 17.72 4.42 17.19
CA HIS A 59 17.47 5.17 18.41
C HIS A 59 17.42 6.68 18.16
N ARG A 60 16.85 7.06 17.01
CA ARG A 60 16.73 8.43 16.54
C ARG A 60 15.29 8.77 16.27
N HIS A 61 14.90 9.97 16.68
CA HIS A 61 13.57 10.51 16.35
C HIS A 61 13.51 10.93 14.88
N ALA A 62 12.39 10.65 14.21
CA ALA A 62 12.08 11.12 12.87
C ALA A 62 10.79 11.95 12.88
N ARG A 63 10.81 13.09 12.20
CA ARG A 63 9.58 13.83 11.93
C ARG A 63 8.81 13.15 10.82
N VAL A 64 7.51 12.91 11.05
CA VAL A 64 6.64 12.37 10.00
C VAL A 64 6.23 13.51 9.07
N ILE A 65 6.55 13.35 7.78
CA ILE A 65 6.06 14.18 6.69
C ILE A 65 5.57 13.24 5.60
N HIS A 66 4.25 13.14 5.47
CA HIS A 66 3.65 12.24 4.50
C HIS A 66 3.98 12.67 3.07
N PRO A 67 4.29 11.74 2.15
CA PRO A 67 4.63 12.07 0.77
C PRO A 67 3.43 12.66 0.03
N PRO A 68 3.67 13.49 -0.98
CA PRO A 68 2.59 14.10 -1.75
C PRO A 68 1.91 13.08 -2.65
N VAL A 69 0.58 13.14 -2.72
CA VAL A 69 -0.22 12.39 -3.70
C VAL A 69 -0.72 13.37 -4.77
N GLU A 70 -0.65 12.96 -6.02
CA GLU A 70 -1.14 13.78 -7.16
C GLU A 70 -2.66 13.66 -7.30
N LEU A 71 -3.36 14.28 -6.35
CA LEU A 71 -4.81 14.13 -6.21
C LEU A 71 -5.60 14.73 -7.37
N GLU A 72 -5.09 15.79 -8.00
CA GLU A 72 -5.81 16.49 -9.09
C GLU A 72 -6.19 15.53 -10.21
N ARG A 73 -5.30 14.60 -10.56
CA ARG A 73 -5.56 13.58 -11.59
C ARG A 73 -6.72 12.66 -11.23
N PHE A 74 -6.89 12.35 -9.96
CA PHE A 74 -7.90 11.42 -9.46
C PHE A 74 -9.21 12.10 -9.07
N THR A 75 -9.14 13.34 -8.58
CA THR A 75 -10.33 14.11 -8.20
C THR A 75 -11.09 14.69 -9.39
N SER A 76 -10.46 14.74 -10.59
CA SER A 76 -11.14 15.20 -11.82
C SER A 76 -12.21 14.22 -12.32
N VAL A 77 -12.21 12.97 -11.86
CA VAL A 77 -13.25 12.00 -12.24
C VAL A 77 -14.54 12.24 -11.44
N PRO A 78 -15.74 12.14 -12.07
CA PRO A 78 -17.01 12.28 -11.37
C PRO A 78 -17.18 11.21 -10.29
N LEU A 79 -17.79 11.54 -9.15
CA LEU A 79 -18.14 10.57 -8.11
C LEU A 79 -19.35 9.72 -8.45
N GLU A 80 -20.30 10.31 -9.18
CA GLU A 80 -21.54 9.67 -9.62
C GLU A 80 -21.23 8.44 -10.48
N GLY A 81 -21.95 7.34 -10.22
CA GLY A 81 -21.77 6.08 -10.93
C GLY A 81 -20.41 5.39 -10.67
N GLY A 82 -19.70 5.73 -9.61
CA GLY A 82 -18.51 4.99 -9.18
C GLY A 82 -18.85 3.57 -8.71
N GLY A 83 -17.93 2.62 -8.89
CA GLY A 83 -18.12 1.22 -8.50
C GLY A 83 -18.90 0.35 -9.48
N GLN A 84 -19.42 0.92 -10.57
CA GLN A 84 -20.28 0.21 -11.54
C GLN A 84 -19.56 -0.88 -12.34
N GLY A 85 -18.22 -0.94 -12.32
CA GLY A 85 -17.46 -1.99 -12.99
C GLY A 85 -17.61 -3.38 -12.36
N GLY A 86 -18.19 -3.46 -11.16
CA GLY A 86 -18.48 -4.72 -10.47
C GLY A 86 -17.25 -5.52 -10.04
N TYR A 87 -16.05 -4.93 -10.05
CA TYR A 87 -14.79 -5.57 -9.67
C TYR A 87 -14.12 -4.88 -8.49
N PHE A 88 -13.33 -5.64 -7.76
CA PHE A 88 -12.35 -5.13 -6.80
C PHE A 88 -11.00 -4.98 -7.49
N LEU A 89 -10.17 -4.06 -7.02
CA LEU A 89 -8.90 -3.75 -7.66
C LEU A 89 -7.72 -4.01 -6.70
N CYS A 90 -6.71 -4.80 -7.14
CA CYS A 90 -5.36 -4.76 -6.60
C CYS A 90 -4.46 -4.00 -7.57
N LEU A 91 -3.68 -3.03 -7.08
CA LEU A 91 -2.81 -2.22 -7.93
C LEU A 91 -1.42 -2.03 -7.34
N GLY A 92 -0.39 -2.16 -8.18
CA GLY A 92 0.99 -1.87 -7.85
C GLY A 92 1.99 -2.89 -8.37
N ALA A 93 3.25 -2.77 -7.95
CA ALA A 93 4.28 -3.74 -8.30
C ALA A 93 3.92 -5.15 -7.78
N LEU A 94 4.09 -6.18 -8.62
CA LEU A 94 3.87 -7.57 -8.23
C LEU A 94 5.07 -8.05 -7.40
N ALA A 95 5.13 -7.60 -6.15
CA ALA A 95 6.18 -7.94 -5.19
C ALA A 95 5.62 -8.82 -4.05
N PRO A 96 6.42 -9.73 -3.47
CA PRO A 96 5.95 -10.68 -2.45
C PRO A 96 5.27 -10.01 -1.24
N TYR A 97 5.77 -8.85 -0.81
CA TYR A 97 5.23 -8.13 0.35
C TYR A 97 3.84 -7.54 0.14
N LYS A 98 3.42 -7.37 -1.12
CA LYS A 98 2.08 -6.88 -1.45
C LYS A 98 0.99 -7.94 -1.30
N ARG A 99 1.38 -9.22 -1.12
CA ARG A 99 0.49 -10.33 -0.82
C ARG A 99 -0.69 -10.46 -1.78
N ILE A 100 -0.42 -10.27 -3.08
CA ILE A 100 -1.42 -10.48 -4.14
C ILE A 100 -1.85 -11.94 -4.22
N ASP A 101 -0.94 -12.87 -3.87
CA ASP A 101 -1.23 -14.29 -3.67
C ASP A 101 -2.42 -14.53 -2.73
N LEU A 102 -2.42 -13.81 -1.60
CA LEU A 102 -3.49 -13.88 -0.60
C LEU A 102 -4.81 -13.32 -1.15
N ALA A 103 -4.76 -12.22 -1.88
CA ALA A 103 -5.95 -11.66 -2.53
C ALA A 103 -6.54 -12.63 -3.55
N ILE A 104 -5.71 -13.20 -4.45
CA ILE A 104 -6.19 -14.18 -5.45
C ILE A 104 -6.94 -15.34 -4.77
N GLU A 105 -6.39 -15.90 -3.69
CA GLU A 105 -7.01 -17.03 -3.01
C GLU A 105 -8.29 -16.64 -2.25
N ALA A 106 -8.35 -15.46 -1.63
CA ALA A 106 -9.57 -14.97 -0.99
C ALA A 106 -10.69 -14.74 -2.02
N PHE A 107 -10.34 -14.19 -3.20
CA PHE A 107 -11.30 -13.99 -4.28
C PHE A 107 -11.71 -15.30 -4.97
N ARG A 108 -10.83 -16.29 -5.06
CA ARG A 108 -11.18 -17.64 -5.50
C ARG A 108 -12.33 -18.22 -4.66
N ARG A 109 -12.32 -17.98 -3.35
CA ARG A 109 -13.34 -18.49 -2.41
C ARG A 109 -14.62 -17.66 -2.39
N SER A 110 -14.48 -16.33 -2.47
CA SER A 110 -15.65 -15.44 -2.38
C SER A 110 -16.47 -15.35 -3.66
N GLY A 111 -15.89 -15.68 -4.82
CA GLY A 111 -16.53 -15.56 -6.14
C GLY A 111 -16.65 -14.12 -6.66
N HIS A 112 -16.26 -13.11 -5.88
CA HIS A 112 -16.22 -11.72 -6.35
C HIS A 112 -15.18 -11.55 -7.46
N THR A 113 -15.40 -10.57 -8.35
CA THR A 113 -14.46 -10.26 -9.44
C THR A 113 -13.29 -9.44 -8.91
N LEU A 114 -12.06 -9.88 -9.18
CA LEU A 114 -10.83 -9.16 -8.87
C LEU A 114 -10.07 -8.83 -10.16
N TRP A 115 -9.67 -7.56 -10.29
CA TRP A 115 -8.72 -7.12 -11.30
C TRP A 115 -7.38 -6.79 -10.64
N ILE A 116 -6.30 -7.25 -11.25
CA ILE A 116 -4.93 -7.05 -10.77
C ILE A 116 -4.19 -6.24 -11.82
N ALA A 117 -3.79 -5.01 -11.48
CA ALA A 117 -3.05 -4.12 -12.35
C ALA A 117 -1.63 -3.90 -11.80
N GLY A 118 -0.65 -4.01 -12.70
CA GLY A 118 0.76 -3.82 -12.36
C GLY A 118 1.67 -4.84 -13.01
N SER A 119 2.96 -4.69 -12.80
CA SER A 119 4.01 -5.57 -13.31
C SER A 119 5.06 -5.85 -12.23
N GLY A 120 5.83 -6.94 -12.36
CA GLY A 120 6.87 -7.29 -11.39
C GLY A 120 7.42 -8.69 -11.56
N GLN A 121 8.39 -9.04 -10.71
CA GLN A 121 9.12 -10.30 -10.78
C GLN A 121 8.33 -11.53 -10.28
N SER A 122 7.30 -11.32 -9.50
CA SER A 122 6.52 -12.41 -8.87
C SER A 122 5.25 -12.72 -9.67
N SER A 123 5.42 -13.06 -10.95
CA SER A 123 4.30 -13.35 -11.85
C SER A 123 3.82 -14.80 -11.79
N ASP A 124 4.43 -15.67 -11.01
CA ASP A 124 4.05 -17.09 -10.93
C ASP A 124 2.61 -17.28 -10.46
N TRP A 125 2.12 -16.40 -9.58
CA TRP A 125 0.72 -16.40 -9.12
C TRP A 125 -0.29 -16.13 -10.23
N LEU A 126 0.14 -15.49 -11.33
CA LEU A 126 -0.72 -15.15 -12.46
C LEU A 126 -0.88 -16.29 -13.47
N ARG A 127 -0.18 -17.43 -13.27
CA ARG A 127 -0.24 -18.55 -14.21
C ARG A 127 -1.53 -19.40 -14.09
N ASP A 128 -2.11 -19.43 -12.89
CA ASP A 128 -3.32 -20.22 -12.59
C ASP A 128 -4.36 -19.35 -11.87
N LEU A 129 -4.89 -18.37 -12.60
CA LEU A 129 -5.92 -17.48 -12.07
C LEU A 129 -7.30 -18.15 -12.12
N PRO A 130 -8.11 -18.01 -11.06
CA PRO A 130 -9.50 -18.43 -11.11
C PRO A 130 -10.30 -17.58 -12.11
N PRO A 131 -11.44 -18.08 -12.62
CA PRO A 131 -12.22 -17.41 -13.67
C PRO A 131 -12.68 -15.98 -13.33
N ASN A 132 -12.83 -15.70 -12.04
CA ASN A 132 -13.25 -14.40 -11.52
C ASN A 132 -12.08 -13.43 -11.23
N VAL A 133 -10.83 -13.83 -11.51
CA VAL A 133 -9.64 -12.98 -11.33
C VAL A 133 -8.99 -12.69 -12.68
N LYS A 134 -8.76 -11.41 -12.96
CA LYS A 134 -8.15 -10.94 -14.21
C LYS A 134 -6.88 -10.16 -13.97
N ALA A 135 -5.77 -10.56 -14.58
CA ALA A 135 -4.56 -9.76 -14.63
C ALA A 135 -4.61 -8.82 -15.85
N LEU A 136 -4.44 -7.53 -15.58
CA LEU A 136 -4.44 -6.47 -16.62
C LEU A 136 -3.03 -6.17 -17.12
N GLY A 137 -1.99 -6.61 -16.40
CA GLY A 137 -0.63 -6.18 -16.66
C GLY A 137 -0.43 -4.70 -16.28
N GLN A 138 0.51 -4.06 -16.96
CA GLN A 138 0.78 -2.64 -16.73
C GLN A 138 -0.33 -1.79 -17.34
N VAL A 139 -0.89 -0.88 -16.56
CA VAL A 139 -1.92 0.07 -16.97
C VAL A 139 -1.27 1.44 -17.14
N SER A 140 -1.71 2.20 -18.15
CA SER A 140 -1.21 3.56 -18.38
C SER A 140 -1.67 4.51 -17.26
N ASP A 141 -0.88 5.52 -17.00
CA ASP A 141 -1.23 6.56 -16.02
C ASP A 141 -2.53 7.30 -16.35
N ALA A 142 -2.86 7.41 -17.64
CA ALA A 142 -4.09 8.03 -18.10
C ALA A 142 -5.34 7.20 -17.78
N ASP A 143 -5.21 5.88 -17.74
CA ASP A 143 -6.33 4.96 -17.49
C ASP A 143 -6.57 4.69 -16.00
N LEU A 144 -5.59 4.99 -15.14
CA LEU A 144 -5.68 4.73 -13.69
C LEU A 144 -6.89 5.37 -13.02
N PRO A 145 -7.24 6.65 -13.28
CA PRO A 145 -8.41 7.27 -12.64
C PRO A 145 -9.72 6.53 -12.96
N ALA A 146 -9.90 6.12 -14.21
CA ALA A 146 -11.08 5.35 -14.61
C ALA A 146 -11.10 3.95 -13.99
N LEU A 147 -9.93 3.31 -13.89
CA LEU A 147 -9.78 2.00 -13.27
C LEU A 147 -10.15 2.04 -11.77
N TYR A 148 -9.65 3.03 -11.03
CA TYR A 148 -10.05 3.22 -9.64
C TYR A 148 -11.53 3.53 -9.49
N ARG A 149 -12.03 4.53 -10.26
CA ARG A 149 -13.40 4.98 -10.16
C ARG A 149 -14.43 3.87 -10.37
N ASN A 150 -14.20 2.99 -11.33
CA ASN A 150 -15.12 1.90 -11.65
C ASN A 150 -14.98 0.69 -10.70
N ALA A 151 -13.90 0.57 -9.95
CA ALA A 151 -13.77 -0.47 -8.95
C ALA A 151 -14.76 -0.29 -7.80
N ARG A 152 -15.27 -1.38 -7.24
CA ARG A 152 -16.06 -1.35 -5.99
C ARG A 152 -15.19 -0.88 -4.83
N ALA A 153 -13.99 -1.44 -4.70
CA ALA A 153 -12.98 -1.05 -3.72
C ALA A 153 -11.56 -1.38 -4.21
N LEU A 154 -10.56 -0.70 -3.62
CA LEU A 154 -9.18 -1.15 -3.66
C LEU A 154 -8.96 -2.21 -2.58
N VAL A 155 -8.29 -3.31 -2.92
CA VAL A 155 -7.82 -4.34 -1.98
C VAL A 155 -6.33 -4.17 -1.76
N PHE A 156 -5.94 -3.95 -0.49
CA PHE A 156 -4.58 -3.61 -0.08
C PHE A 156 -4.07 -4.60 0.98
N PRO A 157 -3.67 -5.83 0.58
CA PRO A 157 -3.43 -6.93 1.51
C PRO A 157 -2.01 -6.98 2.06
N GLY A 158 -1.11 -6.15 1.56
CA GLY A 158 0.29 -6.06 1.98
C GLY A 158 0.53 -5.05 3.09
N VAL A 159 1.68 -5.19 3.75
CA VAL A 159 2.21 -4.16 4.65
C VAL A 159 3.09 -3.23 3.83
N GLU A 160 2.76 -1.96 3.78
CA GLU A 160 3.56 -0.94 3.09
C GLU A 160 3.95 0.19 4.04
N ASP A 161 5.00 0.90 3.67
CA ASP A 161 5.55 1.98 4.50
C ASP A 161 4.56 3.15 4.63
N PHE A 162 3.85 3.49 3.54
CA PHE A 162 2.84 4.55 3.54
C PHE A 162 1.54 4.12 2.83
N GLY A 163 1.61 3.74 1.57
CA GLY A 163 0.43 3.35 0.80
C GLY A 163 -0.19 4.52 0.02
N ILE A 164 0.39 4.85 -1.14
CA ILE A 164 -0.14 5.88 -2.05
C ILE A 164 -1.44 5.40 -2.71
N THR A 165 -1.51 4.15 -3.13
CA THR A 165 -2.67 3.59 -3.84
C THR A 165 -3.99 3.63 -3.05
N PRO A 166 -4.04 3.44 -1.71
CA PRO A 166 -5.21 3.75 -0.91
C PRO A 166 -5.72 5.18 -1.04
N LEU A 167 -4.82 6.16 -1.11
CA LEU A 167 -5.19 7.57 -1.24
C LEU A 167 -5.66 7.91 -2.66
N GLU A 168 -5.09 7.29 -3.68
CA GLU A 168 -5.55 7.43 -5.06
C GLU A 168 -6.97 6.87 -5.23
N ALA A 169 -7.25 5.69 -4.65
CA ALA A 169 -8.59 5.11 -4.63
C ALA A 169 -9.60 6.04 -3.92
N GLN A 170 -9.24 6.55 -2.76
CA GLN A 170 -10.08 7.49 -1.99
C GLN A 170 -10.27 8.83 -2.73
N ALA A 171 -9.26 9.33 -3.44
CA ALA A 171 -9.39 10.51 -4.30
C ALA A 171 -10.39 10.30 -5.44
N CYS A 172 -10.49 9.07 -5.96
CA CYS A 172 -11.53 8.65 -6.91
C CYS A 172 -12.88 8.34 -6.23
N GLY A 173 -13.04 8.62 -4.94
CA GLY A 173 -14.25 8.33 -4.17
C GLY A 173 -14.50 6.83 -3.99
N ARG A 174 -13.46 6.00 -3.88
CA ARG A 174 -13.61 4.55 -3.67
C ARG A 174 -13.06 4.11 -2.33
N PRO A 175 -13.75 3.16 -1.67
CA PRO A 175 -13.30 2.60 -0.41
C PRO A 175 -12.09 1.68 -0.58
N VAL A 176 -11.46 1.36 0.55
CA VAL A 176 -10.30 0.47 0.61
C VAL A 176 -10.57 -0.70 1.57
N ILE A 177 -10.22 -1.92 1.17
CA ILE A 177 -10.14 -3.08 2.07
C ILE A 177 -8.65 -3.30 2.35
N ALA A 178 -8.19 -3.02 3.56
CA ALA A 178 -6.77 -3.01 3.89
C ALA A 178 -6.42 -3.93 5.06
N LEU A 179 -5.20 -4.48 5.02
CA LEU A 179 -4.61 -5.05 6.22
C LEU A 179 -4.40 -3.96 7.27
N SER A 180 -4.78 -4.23 8.51
CA SER A 180 -4.61 -3.31 9.65
C SER A 180 -3.15 -3.23 10.11
N ALA A 181 -2.25 -2.79 9.20
CA ALA A 181 -0.82 -2.72 9.46
C ALA A 181 -0.12 -1.69 8.56
N GLY A 182 1.04 -1.20 9.01
CA GLY A 182 1.86 -0.27 8.22
C GLY A 182 1.16 1.07 7.97
N GLY A 183 1.48 1.70 6.85
CA GLY A 183 0.95 3.01 6.46
C GLY A 183 -0.56 3.02 6.15
N ALA A 184 -1.19 1.86 5.95
CA ALA A 184 -2.64 1.77 5.80
C ALA A 184 -3.39 2.34 7.02
N LEU A 185 -2.82 2.23 8.22
CA LEU A 185 -3.39 2.79 9.45
C LEU A 185 -3.43 4.32 9.48
N GLU A 186 -2.68 4.97 8.61
CA GLU A 186 -2.63 6.44 8.50
C GLU A 186 -3.47 6.96 7.33
N THR A 187 -3.57 6.16 6.27
CA THR A 187 -4.22 6.55 5.02
C THR A 187 -5.68 6.15 4.95
N VAL A 188 -6.08 5.07 5.63
CA VAL A 188 -7.46 4.55 5.66
C VAL A 188 -8.06 4.79 7.05
N THR A 189 -9.34 5.14 7.09
CA THR A 189 -10.13 5.30 8.32
C THR A 189 -11.32 4.35 8.30
N PRO A 190 -12.00 4.10 9.44
CA PRO A 190 -13.21 3.28 9.45
C PRO A 190 -14.34 3.80 8.56
N GLN A 191 -14.33 5.10 8.20
CA GLN A 191 -15.30 5.69 7.29
C GLN A 191 -14.90 5.53 5.81
N THR A 192 -13.61 5.29 5.55
CA THR A 192 -13.09 5.21 4.17
C THR A 192 -12.69 3.81 3.75
N GLY A 193 -12.81 2.82 4.64
CA GLY A 193 -12.50 1.45 4.30
C GLY A 193 -12.73 0.45 5.43
N LEU A 194 -12.60 -0.82 5.09
CA LEU A 194 -12.63 -1.94 6.01
C LEU A 194 -11.22 -2.44 6.30
N PHE A 195 -10.96 -2.79 7.55
CA PHE A 195 -9.72 -3.42 7.95
C PHE A 195 -9.92 -4.92 8.22
N PHE A 196 -8.97 -5.74 7.76
CA PHE A 196 -8.78 -7.08 8.29
C PHE A 196 -7.46 -7.14 9.07
N HIS A 197 -7.45 -7.89 10.19
CA HIS A 197 -6.38 -7.80 11.19
C HIS A 197 -5.29 -8.85 11.00
N ASP A 198 -5.63 -10.03 10.52
CA ASP A 198 -4.67 -11.11 10.27
C ASP A 198 -4.37 -11.19 8.78
N GLN A 199 -3.09 -11.27 8.40
CA GLN A 199 -2.69 -11.41 6.99
C GLN A 199 -2.93 -12.83 6.48
N THR A 200 -4.21 -13.25 6.52
CA THR A 200 -4.68 -14.57 6.11
C THR A 200 -5.82 -14.47 5.09
N VAL A 201 -5.97 -15.53 4.30
CA VAL A 201 -7.05 -15.66 3.32
C VAL A 201 -8.42 -15.57 4.01
N ASP A 202 -8.57 -16.22 5.18
CA ASP A 202 -9.83 -16.24 5.92
C ASP A 202 -10.23 -14.87 6.46
N ALA A 203 -9.25 -14.07 6.91
CA ALA A 203 -9.53 -12.71 7.40
C ALA A 203 -9.96 -11.78 6.26
N LEU A 204 -9.28 -11.85 5.10
CA LEU A 204 -9.69 -11.07 3.93
C LEU A 204 -11.04 -11.53 3.38
N ALA A 205 -11.31 -12.85 3.35
CA ALA A 205 -12.60 -13.38 2.92
C ALA A 205 -13.76 -12.90 3.82
N ARG A 206 -13.55 -12.80 5.14
CA ARG A 206 -14.54 -12.19 6.06
C ARG A 206 -14.77 -10.72 5.74
N ALA A 207 -13.71 -9.92 5.54
CA ALA A 207 -13.86 -8.52 5.16
C ALA A 207 -14.62 -8.35 3.83
N LEU A 208 -14.40 -9.24 2.86
CA LEU A 208 -15.17 -9.26 1.60
C LEU A 208 -16.65 -9.58 1.84
N ALA A 209 -16.97 -10.49 2.76
CA ALA A 209 -18.36 -10.82 3.09
C ALA A 209 -19.09 -9.66 3.81
N GLU A 210 -18.37 -8.83 4.55
CA GLU A 210 -18.91 -7.64 5.24
C GLU A 210 -19.00 -6.41 4.32
N PHE A 211 -18.36 -6.47 3.13
CA PHE A 211 -18.18 -5.31 2.27
C PHE A 211 -19.49 -4.73 1.73
N ASP A 212 -20.47 -5.55 1.37
CA ASP A 212 -21.76 -5.06 0.84
C ASP A 212 -22.50 -4.19 1.86
N ALA A 213 -22.45 -4.55 3.14
CA ALA A 213 -23.01 -3.76 4.22
C ALA A 213 -22.27 -2.43 4.41
N PHE A 214 -20.94 -2.47 4.35
CA PHE A 214 -20.10 -1.26 4.41
C PHE A 214 -20.35 -0.35 3.21
N GLU A 215 -20.35 -0.89 1.98
CA GLU A 215 -20.53 -0.13 0.74
C GLU A 215 -21.85 0.64 0.71
N SER A 216 -22.91 0.07 1.32
CA SER A 216 -24.22 0.72 1.38
C SER A 216 -24.24 2.02 2.22
N SER A 217 -23.32 2.17 3.15
CA SER A 217 -23.16 3.35 4.02
C SER A 217 -21.94 4.20 3.68
N PHE A 218 -21.18 3.82 2.65
CA PHE A 218 -19.96 4.52 2.27
C PHE A 218 -20.25 5.85 1.58
N GLU A 219 -19.56 6.89 2.03
CA GLU A 219 -19.65 8.24 1.48
C GLU A 219 -18.38 8.60 0.70
N ALA A 220 -18.51 8.73 -0.62
CA ALA A 220 -17.39 9.02 -1.51
C ALA A 220 -16.72 10.37 -1.20
N ASP A 221 -17.47 11.38 -0.74
CA ASP A 221 -16.93 12.68 -0.36
C ASP A 221 -16.06 12.61 0.90
N VAL A 222 -16.41 11.75 1.86
CA VAL A 222 -15.58 11.50 3.06
C VAL A 222 -14.24 10.88 2.67
N ALA A 223 -14.25 9.92 1.75
CA ALA A 223 -13.02 9.32 1.24
C ALA A 223 -12.14 10.36 0.51
N ARG A 224 -12.76 11.19 -0.35
CA ARG A 224 -12.05 12.27 -1.06
C ARG A 224 -11.46 13.29 -0.09
N ALA A 225 -12.20 13.67 0.95
CA ALA A 225 -11.72 14.59 1.99
C ALA A 225 -10.53 14.00 2.77
N GLN A 226 -10.55 12.70 3.07
CA GLN A 226 -9.42 12.02 3.68
C GLN A 226 -8.17 12.09 2.79
N ALA A 227 -8.30 11.80 1.48
CA ALA A 227 -7.19 11.88 0.55
C ALA A 227 -6.59 13.30 0.46
N GLN A 228 -7.42 14.35 0.51
CA GLN A 228 -6.95 15.75 0.44
C GLN A 228 -5.99 16.15 1.55
N ARG A 229 -5.99 15.47 2.69
CA ARG A 229 -5.03 15.71 3.78
C ARG A 229 -3.59 15.40 3.38
N PHE A 230 -3.39 14.61 2.32
CA PHE A 230 -2.09 14.17 1.79
C PHE A 230 -1.75 14.86 0.47
N SER A 231 -2.29 16.04 0.24
CA SER A 231 -2.05 16.82 -0.97
C SER A 231 -0.60 17.31 -1.06
N ARG A 232 -0.17 17.63 -2.30
CA ARG A 232 1.14 18.23 -2.56
C ARG A 232 1.37 19.49 -1.70
N ARG A 233 0.33 20.31 -1.52
CA ARG A 233 0.41 21.52 -0.69
C ARG A 233 0.70 21.20 0.78
N ALA A 234 0.03 20.18 1.35
CA ALA A 234 0.26 19.76 2.73
C ALA A 234 1.71 19.29 2.93
N PHE A 235 2.24 18.48 1.99
CA PHE A 235 3.63 18.05 2.00
C PHE A 235 4.61 19.23 1.93
N GLN A 236 4.42 20.14 0.98
CA GLN A 236 5.32 21.30 0.78
C GLN A 236 5.36 22.19 2.02
N THR A 237 4.20 22.47 2.63
CA THR A 237 4.13 23.25 3.87
C THR A 237 4.91 22.58 5.00
N ALA A 238 4.67 21.30 5.25
CA ALA A 238 5.35 20.55 6.31
C ALA A 238 6.87 20.45 6.08
N LEU A 239 7.30 20.27 4.82
CA LEU A 239 8.70 20.17 4.47
C LEU A 239 9.42 21.53 4.65
N VAL A 240 8.82 22.64 4.19
CA VAL A 240 9.39 23.98 4.36
C VAL A 240 9.53 24.34 5.84
N GLU A 241 8.53 24.04 6.66
CA GLU A 241 8.60 24.21 8.11
C GLU A 241 9.77 23.45 8.73
N GLU A 242 9.98 22.20 8.32
CA GLU A 242 11.07 21.39 8.86
C GLU A 242 12.44 21.88 8.42
N LEU A 243 12.58 22.27 7.16
CA LEU A 243 13.83 22.87 6.64
C LEU A 243 14.15 24.18 7.36
N THR A 244 13.15 25.03 7.58
CA THR A 244 13.35 26.29 8.31
C THR A 244 13.83 26.05 9.74
N ARG A 245 13.29 25.04 10.43
CA ARG A 245 13.76 24.65 11.78
C ARG A 245 15.15 24.01 11.77
N ALA A 246 15.59 23.46 10.65
CA ALA A 246 16.89 22.81 10.55
C ALA A 246 18.04 23.80 10.37
N VAL A 247 17.78 24.98 9.79
CA VAL A 247 18.80 26.01 9.48
C VAL A 247 18.76 27.21 10.43
N GLY A 248 17.76 27.37 11.26
CA GLY A 248 17.64 28.37 12.32
C GLY A 248 18.10 27.85 13.65
#